data_d793d49900f8f9c2808c6bf44aa8ca84
#
_entry.id   d793d49900f8f9c2808c6bf44aa8ca84
#
_cell.length_a   1.000
_cell.length_b   1.000
_cell.length_c   1.000
_cell.angle_alpha   90.00
_cell.angle_beta   90.00
_cell.angle_gamma   90.00
#
_symmetry.space_group_name_H-M   'P 1'
#
loop_
_entity.id
_entity.type
_entity.pdbx_description
1 polymer ?
#
loop_
_entity_poly.entity_id
_entity_poly.type
_entity_poly.pdbx_seq_one_letter_code
_entity_poly.pdbx_strand_id
1 'polypeptide(L)'
;MMTNKYIKFTDTLLSNDKLRNFYSTSYGFELMLKLYDQRQHEVSVHIDELYLSLKSGLPRREAFGKYINRLVSAGCIKKIAHDQKKSMKSIVLTINIIKELDKVFDR
;
A
#
# COMPACT_ATOMS: atom_id res chain seq x y z
N MET A 1 -6.10 -3.93 -28.75
CA MET A 1 -4.71 -4.39 -28.57
C MET A 1 -4.32 -4.35 -27.10
N MET A 2 -3.51 -5.30 -26.70
CA MET A 2 -3.08 -5.42 -25.29
C MET A 2 -2.35 -4.18 -24.78
N THR A 3 -1.53 -3.55 -25.62
CA THR A 3 -0.76 -2.34 -25.26
C THR A 3 -1.67 -1.21 -24.78
N ASN A 4 -2.78 -0.96 -25.49
CA ASN A 4 -3.72 0.11 -25.12
C ASN A 4 -4.39 -0.17 -23.77
N LYS A 5 -4.66 -1.43 -23.48
CA LYS A 5 -5.26 -1.83 -22.21
C LYS A 5 -4.34 -1.54 -21.03
N TYR A 6 -3.04 -1.83 -21.18
CA TYR A 6 -2.07 -1.57 -20.13
C TYR A 6 -1.83 -0.08 -19.94
N ILE A 7 -1.76 0.69 -21.03
CA ILE A 7 -1.60 2.15 -20.94
C ILE A 7 -2.79 2.76 -20.20
N LYS A 8 -4.00 2.35 -20.55
CA LYS A 8 -5.22 2.84 -19.92
C LYS A 8 -5.26 2.52 -18.42
N PHE A 9 -4.87 1.29 -18.04
CA PHE A 9 -4.78 0.86 -16.67
C PHE A 9 -3.78 1.70 -15.88
N THR A 10 -2.59 1.90 -16.45
CA THR A 10 -1.53 2.70 -15.84
C THR A 10 -1.97 4.15 -15.66
N ASP A 11 -2.58 4.73 -16.69
CA ASP A 11 -3.07 6.11 -16.63
C ASP A 11 -4.14 6.27 -15.55
N THR A 12 -5.04 5.31 -15.43
CA THR A 12 -6.08 5.33 -14.41
C THR A 12 -5.47 5.32 -13.01
N LEU A 13 -4.47 4.47 -12.78
CA LEU A 13 -3.77 4.42 -11.50
C LEU A 13 -3.05 5.73 -11.19
N LEU A 14 -2.25 6.22 -12.13
CA LEU A 14 -1.39 7.37 -11.90
C LEU A 14 -2.17 8.69 -11.80
N SER A 15 -3.34 8.77 -12.42
CA SER A 15 -4.17 9.97 -12.35
C SER A 15 -5.08 10.01 -11.14
N ASN A 16 -5.13 8.97 -10.34
CA ASN A 16 -5.99 8.91 -9.15
C ASN A 16 -5.36 9.68 -8.00
N ASP A 17 -5.94 10.82 -7.65
CA ASP A 17 -5.41 11.69 -6.61
C ASP A 17 -5.36 11.02 -5.24
N LYS A 18 -6.28 10.12 -4.94
CA LYS A 18 -6.32 9.42 -3.65
C LYS A 18 -5.19 8.44 -3.49
N LEU A 19 -4.63 7.95 -4.60
CA LEU A 19 -3.51 6.98 -4.59
C LEU A 19 -2.15 7.67 -4.70
N ARG A 20 -2.13 8.98 -4.95
CA ARG A 20 -0.91 9.74 -5.23
C ARG A 20 0.18 9.56 -4.18
N ASN A 21 -0.18 9.49 -2.92
CA ASN A 21 0.80 9.38 -1.83
C ASN A 21 1.64 8.12 -1.91
N PHE A 22 1.12 7.06 -2.56
CA PHE A 22 1.87 5.82 -2.75
C PHE A 22 2.92 5.94 -3.86
N TYR A 23 2.89 7.01 -4.64
CA TYR A 23 3.82 7.19 -5.76
C TYR A 23 4.98 8.13 -5.40
N SER A 24 5.03 8.63 -4.18
CA SER A 24 6.06 9.58 -3.76
C SER A 24 7.40 8.92 -3.44
N THR A 25 7.44 7.59 -3.38
CA THR A 25 8.68 6.82 -3.19
C THR A 25 8.74 5.69 -4.20
N SER A 26 9.95 5.17 -4.42
CA SER A 26 10.17 4.08 -5.37
C SER A 26 9.49 2.77 -4.93
N TYR A 27 9.27 2.60 -3.64
CA TYR A 27 8.68 1.37 -3.10
C TYR A 27 7.20 1.51 -2.72
N GLY A 28 6.65 2.71 -2.81
CA GLY A 28 5.27 2.97 -2.37
C GLY A 28 4.24 2.22 -3.18
N PHE A 29 4.45 2.11 -4.48
CA PHE A 29 3.54 1.37 -5.36
C PHE A 29 3.50 -0.11 -4.98
N GLU A 30 4.66 -0.71 -4.78
CA GLU A 30 4.75 -2.12 -4.33
C GLU A 30 4.08 -2.31 -2.98
N LEU A 31 4.31 -1.38 -2.06
CA LEU A 31 3.69 -1.39 -0.74
C LEU A 31 2.16 -1.40 -0.85
N MET A 32 1.61 -0.51 -1.67
CA MET A 32 0.17 -0.41 -1.89
C MET A 32 -0.41 -1.72 -2.39
N LEU A 33 0.21 -2.31 -3.40
CA LEU A 33 -0.28 -3.56 -3.99
C LEU A 33 -0.19 -4.73 -3.02
N LYS A 34 0.88 -4.79 -2.22
CA LYS A 34 1.02 -5.84 -1.20
C LYS A 34 -0.03 -5.73 -0.11
N LEU A 35 -0.33 -4.50 0.33
CA LEU A 35 -1.38 -4.28 1.32
C LEU A 35 -2.76 -4.64 0.75
N TYR A 36 -2.99 -4.33 -0.51
CA TYR A 36 -4.24 -4.68 -1.16
C TYR A 36 -4.39 -6.20 -1.31
N ASP A 37 -3.32 -6.89 -1.67
CA ASP A 37 -3.30 -8.35 -1.78
C ASP A 37 -3.58 -9.01 -0.42
N GLN A 38 -2.95 -8.52 0.64
CA GLN A 38 -3.19 -9.02 2.00
C GLN A 38 -4.66 -8.86 2.40
N ARG A 39 -5.26 -7.74 2.03
CA ARG A 39 -6.68 -7.47 2.28
C ARG A 39 -7.56 -8.54 1.61
N GLN A 40 -7.24 -8.92 0.37
CA GLN A 40 -8.00 -9.92 -0.38
C GLN A 40 -7.91 -11.31 0.25
N HIS A 41 -6.79 -11.61 0.89
CA HIS A 41 -6.57 -12.91 1.55
C HIS A 41 -6.85 -12.88 3.04
N GLU A 42 -7.38 -11.77 3.56
CA GLU A 42 -7.68 -11.58 4.99
C GLU A 42 -6.47 -11.83 5.88
N VAL A 43 -5.28 -11.49 5.39
CA VAL A 43 -4.03 -11.64 6.12
C VAL A 43 -3.54 -10.27 6.56
N SER A 44 -3.11 -10.14 7.82
CA SER A 44 -2.41 -8.95 8.28
C SER A 44 -0.97 -9.32 8.59
N VAL A 45 -0.04 -8.54 8.05
CA VAL A 45 1.39 -8.81 8.16
C VAL A 45 2.02 -7.73 9.02
N HIS A 46 2.91 -8.15 9.92
CA HIS A 46 3.66 -7.24 10.75
C HIS A 46 4.47 -6.26 9.90
N ILE A 47 4.57 -5.02 10.34
CA ILE A 47 5.22 -3.95 9.59
C ILE A 47 6.67 -4.28 9.23
N ASP A 48 7.41 -4.95 10.10
CA ASP A 48 8.80 -5.33 9.84
C ASP A 48 8.90 -6.39 8.75
N GLU A 49 7.99 -7.35 8.74
CA GLU A 49 7.93 -8.37 7.68
C GLU A 49 7.61 -7.74 6.34
N LEU A 50 6.69 -6.79 6.33
CA LEU A 50 6.34 -6.05 5.12
C LEU A 50 7.54 -5.28 4.59
N TYR A 51 8.28 -4.59 5.49
CA TYR A 51 9.49 -3.86 5.13
C TYR A 51 10.50 -4.79 4.45
N LEU A 52 10.77 -5.94 5.06
CA LEU A 52 11.76 -6.88 4.53
C LEU A 52 11.31 -7.54 3.22
N SER A 53 10.02 -7.52 2.92
CA SER A 53 9.49 -8.16 1.72
C SER A 53 9.60 -7.30 0.46
N LEU A 54 9.95 -6.01 0.60
CA LEU A 54 9.98 -5.07 -0.53
C LEU A 54 11.05 -5.47 -1.55
N LYS A 55 10.68 -5.53 -2.82
CA LYS A 55 11.54 -5.94 -3.93
C LYS A 55 12.04 -4.77 -4.77
N SER A 56 11.32 -3.67 -4.79
CA SER A 56 11.63 -2.49 -5.61
C SER A 56 12.74 -1.62 -5.02
N GLY A 57 13.30 -2.03 -3.90
CA GLY A 57 14.38 -1.33 -3.22
C GLY A 57 14.08 -1.23 -1.74
N LEU A 58 15.06 -1.56 -0.92
CA LEU A 58 14.89 -1.54 0.54
C LEU A 58 15.38 -0.18 1.05
N PRO A 59 14.46 0.71 1.47
CA PRO A 59 14.86 2.00 2.03
C PRO A 59 15.49 1.81 3.41
N ARG A 60 16.12 2.86 3.93
CA ARG A 60 16.55 2.84 5.32
C ARG A 60 15.32 2.70 6.21
N ARG A 61 15.47 1.97 7.30
CA ARG A 61 14.36 1.71 8.22
C ARG A 61 13.73 3.00 8.75
N GLU A 62 14.55 4.00 9.04
CA GLU A 62 14.07 5.31 9.50
C GLU A 62 13.24 6.00 8.43
N ALA A 63 13.71 6.00 7.19
CA ALA A 63 12.98 6.60 6.08
C ALA A 63 11.65 5.88 5.84
N PHE A 64 11.66 4.55 5.94
CA PHE A 64 10.45 3.75 5.81
C PHE A 64 9.42 4.12 6.89
N GLY A 65 9.88 4.22 8.14
CA GLY A 65 9.00 4.61 9.25
C GLY A 65 8.38 5.98 9.05
N LYS A 66 9.16 6.95 8.59
CA LYS A 66 8.67 8.30 8.30
C LYS A 66 7.62 8.27 7.18
N TYR A 67 7.87 7.49 6.15
CA TYR A 67 6.91 7.35 5.04
C TYR A 67 5.60 6.72 5.50
N ILE A 68 5.68 5.65 6.30
CA ILE A 68 4.50 5.00 6.88
C ILE A 68 3.68 6.02 7.68
N ASN A 69 4.33 6.83 8.52
CA ASN A 69 3.64 7.84 9.31
C ASN A 69 2.98 8.90 8.41
N ARG A 70 3.63 9.25 7.31
CA ARG A 70 3.06 10.17 6.33
C ARG A 70 1.79 9.60 5.70
N LEU A 71 1.81 8.31 5.34
CA LEU A 71 0.64 7.64 4.78
C LEU A 71 -0.50 7.56 5.80
N VAL A 72 -0.18 7.34 7.06
CA VAL A 72 -1.19 7.36 8.14
C VAL A 72 -1.81 8.74 8.25
N SER A 73 -0.99 9.78 8.26
CA SER A 73 -1.47 11.17 8.36
C SER A 73 -2.33 11.57 7.15
N ALA A 74 -2.02 11.02 5.99
CA ALA A 74 -2.78 11.30 4.76
C ALA A 74 -4.07 10.49 4.67
N GLY A 75 -4.32 9.58 5.62
CA GLY A 75 -5.53 8.76 5.60
C GLY A 75 -5.48 7.59 4.62
N CYS A 76 -4.30 7.20 4.18
CA CYS A 76 -4.13 6.11 3.21
C CYS A 76 -4.06 4.73 3.88
N ILE A 77 -3.42 4.68 5.04
CA ILE A 77 -3.26 3.45 5.81
C ILE A 77 -3.56 3.74 7.27
N LYS A 78 -3.73 2.68 8.05
CA LYS A 78 -3.83 2.79 9.49
C LYS A 78 -3.03 1.68 10.15
N LYS A 79 -2.52 1.97 11.34
CA LYS A 79 -1.82 0.99 12.16
C LYS A 79 -2.81 0.31 13.07
N ILE A 80 -2.71 -1.03 13.16
CA ILE A 80 -3.54 -1.81 14.06
C ILE A 80 -2.63 -2.69 14.91
N ALA A 81 -3.11 -3.06 16.10
CA ALA A 81 -2.38 -3.99 16.95
C ALA A 81 -2.38 -5.38 16.30
N HIS A 82 -1.24 -6.05 16.34
CA HIS A 82 -1.16 -7.42 15.84
C HIS A 82 -1.97 -8.34 16.76
N ASP A 83 -2.69 -9.30 16.17
CA ASP A 83 -3.59 -10.19 16.91
C ASP A 83 -2.90 -10.97 18.03
N GLN A 84 -1.66 -11.38 17.79
CA GLN A 84 -0.92 -12.24 18.73
C GLN A 84 0.00 -11.48 19.66
N LYS A 85 0.44 -10.27 19.28
CA LYS A 85 1.37 -9.47 20.09
C LYS A 85 0.98 -8.00 20.00
N LYS A 86 0.52 -7.45 21.10
CA LYS A 86 0.07 -6.05 21.17
C LYS A 86 1.20 -5.05 20.93
N SER A 87 2.45 -5.44 21.21
CA SER A 87 3.61 -4.59 20.97
C SER A 87 3.99 -4.51 19.49
N MET A 88 3.50 -5.44 18.67
CA MET A 88 3.75 -5.44 17.23
C MET A 88 2.61 -4.74 16.52
N LYS A 89 2.94 -4.03 15.45
CA LYS A 89 1.94 -3.29 14.67
C LYS A 89 1.86 -3.88 13.26
N SER A 90 0.63 -4.01 12.78
CA SER A 90 0.34 -4.29 11.38
C SER A 90 -0.21 -3.03 10.76
N ILE A 91 -0.11 -2.92 9.44
CA ILE A 91 -0.71 -1.81 8.72
C ILE A 91 -1.70 -2.35 7.70
N VAL A 92 -2.79 -1.61 7.51
CA VAL A 92 -3.83 -1.97 6.56
C VAL A 92 -4.24 -0.72 5.78
N LEU A 93 -4.73 -0.92 4.56
CA LEU A 93 -5.28 0.17 3.78
C LEU A 93 -6.57 0.67 4.42
N THR A 94 -6.82 1.97 4.32
CA THR A 94 -8.11 2.52 4.74
C THR A 94 -9.17 2.15 3.71
N ILE A 95 -10.44 2.20 4.12
CA ILE A 95 -11.57 1.81 3.27
C ILE A 95 -11.64 2.69 2.00
N ASN A 96 -11.27 3.97 2.11
CA ASN A 96 -11.28 4.86 0.96
C ASN A 96 -10.31 4.42 -0.12
N ILE A 97 -9.11 4.00 0.29
CA ILE A 97 -8.10 3.49 -0.64
C ILE A 97 -8.54 2.16 -1.25
N ILE A 98 -9.10 1.27 -0.42
CA ILE A 98 -9.60 -0.01 -0.90
C ILE A 98 -10.66 0.19 -1.99
N LYS A 99 -11.60 1.12 -1.78
CA LYS A 99 -12.64 1.42 -2.76
C LYS A 99 -12.05 1.92 -4.08
N GLU A 100 -11.02 2.75 -4.02
CA GLU A 100 -10.38 3.25 -5.23
C GLU A 100 -9.66 2.14 -5.99
N LEU A 101 -8.96 1.26 -5.27
CA LEU A 101 -8.30 0.12 -5.89
C LEU A 101 -9.30 -0.89 -6.45
N ASP A 102 -10.41 -1.11 -5.77
CA ASP A 102 -11.48 -1.98 -6.27
C ASP A 102 -12.01 -1.49 -7.61
N LYS A 103 -12.17 -0.17 -7.77
CA LYS A 103 -12.59 0.42 -9.05
C LYS A 103 -11.56 0.15 -10.14
N VAL A 104 -10.28 0.33 -9.83
CA VAL A 104 -9.20 0.14 -10.80
C VAL A 104 -9.12 -1.31 -11.25
N PHE A 105 -9.26 -2.24 -10.31
CA PHE A 105 -9.17 -3.67 -10.58
C PHE A 105 -10.53 -4.30 -10.94
N ASP A 106 -11.55 -3.48 -11.08
CA ASP A 106 -12.90 -3.94 -11.47
C ASP A 106 -13.47 -5.00 -10.53
N ARG A 107 -13.42 -4.71 -9.25
CA ARG A 107 -13.91 -5.61 -8.21
C ARG A 107 -15.08 -5.04 -7.44
#